data_ff2c7de1e509e4a2d25ec3863a0beae9
#
_entry.id   ff2c7de1e509e4a2d25ec3863a0beae9
#
_cell.length_a   1.000
_cell.length_b   1.000
_cell.length_c   1.000
_cell.angle_alpha   90.00
_cell.angle_beta   90.00
_cell.angle_gamma   90.00
#
_symmetry.space_group_name_H-M   'P 1'
#
loop_
_entity.id
_entity.type
_entity.pdbx_description
1 polymer ?
#
loop_
_entity_poly.entity_id
_entity_poly.type
_entity_poly.pdbx_seq_one_letter_code
_entity_poly.pdbx_strand_id
1 'polypeptide(L)'
;MVDCHIHMILDGIWWKDAIARHQDGVQEQAVRETLRQYQLRGYTYLRDGGDRWGVCALAARLAPEYGIRYRMPTFPIYKAGHYGSFIGRGFDTPDEYRALVAEAKAEGAHFIKLMISGLMDFDHYGVITGRPLAEREIRAMIAMAHDAGFSVMAHANGDSAVRAALLGGVDSIEHGAYLSDETLAQLAESSAVWVPTLVTISNLIGCGRFPDD
;
A
#
# COMPACT_ATOMS: atom_id res chain seq x y z
N MET A 1 4.12 -7.13 18.83
CA MET A 1 3.27 -6.10 18.18
C MET A 1 3.03 -6.46 16.72
N VAL A 2 1.99 -5.87 16.09
CA VAL A 2 1.64 -6.06 14.68
C VAL A 2 1.68 -4.70 13.99
N ASP A 3 2.30 -4.62 12.80
CA ASP A 3 2.18 -3.47 11.91
C ASP A 3 1.48 -3.92 10.62
N CYS A 4 0.31 -3.33 10.36
CA CYS A 4 -0.56 -3.74 9.26
C CYS A 4 -0.32 -2.97 7.96
N HIS A 5 0.57 -1.97 7.96
CA HIS A 5 0.92 -1.22 6.75
C HIS A 5 2.32 -0.63 6.83
N ILE A 6 3.26 -1.30 6.21
CA ILE A 6 4.61 -0.80 6.00
C ILE A 6 4.96 -0.80 4.51
N HIS A 7 6.05 -0.15 4.15
CA HIS A 7 6.79 -0.38 2.91
C HIS A 7 8.26 -0.54 3.29
N MET A 8 8.80 -1.74 3.22
CA MET A 8 10.19 -2.04 3.61
C MET A 8 11.22 -1.19 2.84
N ILE A 9 10.88 -0.80 1.63
CA ILE A 9 11.72 0.06 0.78
C ILE A 9 11.75 1.52 1.22
N LEU A 10 10.78 1.98 2.04
CA LEU A 10 10.65 3.38 2.46
C LEU A 10 11.18 3.58 3.88
N ASP A 11 11.59 4.80 4.20
CA ASP A 11 12.03 5.18 5.55
C ASP A 11 11.00 6.05 6.32
N GLY A 12 9.89 6.38 5.67
CA GLY A 12 8.82 7.18 6.27
C GLY A 12 9.04 8.70 6.18
N ILE A 13 10.21 9.17 5.75
CA ILE A 13 10.55 10.61 5.64
C ILE A 13 11.15 10.93 4.27
N TRP A 14 12.29 10.35 3.93
CA TRP A 14 13.06 10.65 2.70
C TRP A 14 12.88 9.55 1.66
N TRP A 15 11.63 9.31 1.26
CA TRP A 15 11.23 8.19 0.42
C TRP A 15 12.00 8.08 -0.91
N LYS A 16 12.42 9.20 -1.52
CA LYS A 16 13.20 9.18 -2.78
C LYS A 16 14.59 8.58 -2.56
N ASP A 17 15.26 8.99 -1.49
CA ASP A 17 16.59 8.49 -1.15
C ASP A 17 16.53 7.03 -0.68
N ALA A 18 15.47 6.67 0.04
CA ALA A 18 15.22 5.29 0.45
C ALA A 18 15.05 4.37 -0.78
N ILE A 19 14.25 4.75 -1.77
CA ILE A 19 14.11 4.01 -3.03
C ILE A 19 15.43 3.97 -3.81
N ALA A 20 16.13 5.10 -3.92
CA ALA A 20 17.37 5.20 -4.68
C ALA A 20 18.44 4.20 -4.21
N ARG A 21 18.47 3.85 -2.92
CA ARG A 21 19.38 2.82 -2.37
C ARG A 21 19.23 1.46 -3.03
N HIS A 22 18.07 1.14 -3.60
CA HIS A 22 17.75 -0.17 -4.14
C HIS A 22 17.65 -0.22 -5.69
N GLN A 23 17.86 0.91 -6.38
CA GLN A 23 17.68 0.99 -7.84
C GLN A 23 18.68 0.15 -8.63
N ASP A 24 19.93 0.06 -8.14
CA ASP A 24 21.00 -0.74 -8.76
C ASP A 24 21.10 -2.15 -8.18
N GLY A 25 20.09 -2.58 -7.45
CA GLY A 25 20.00 -3.87 -6.78
C GLY A 25 19.64 -3.74 -5.31
N VAL A 26 18.90 -4.74 -4.81
CA VAL A 26 18.41 -4.72 -3.43
C VAL A 26 19.58 -4.75 -2.44
N GLN A 27 19.67 -3.75 -1.58
CA GLN A 27 20.67 -3.64 -0.52
C GLN A 27 20.25 -4.47 0.69
N GLU A 28 20.69 -5.74 0.74
CA GLU A 28 20.30 -6.69 1.79
C GLU A 28 20.60 -6.17 3.20
N GLN A 29 21.75 -5.52 3.39
CA GLN A 29 22.13 -5.00 4.71
C GLN A 29 21.12 -3.96 5.25
N ALA A 30 20.60 -3.10 4.37
CA ALA A 30 19.56 -2.12 4.77
C ALA A 30 18.26 -2.83 5.18
N VAL A 31 17.86 -3.88 4.46
CA VAL A 31 16.68 -4.69 4.81
C VAL A 31 16.88 -5.38 6.17
N ARG A 32 18.04 -5.99 6.40
CA ARG A 32 18.38 -6.64 7.68
C ARG A 32 18.36 -5.66 8.83
N GLU A 33 18.90 -4.47 8.65
CA GLU A 33 18.89 -3.43 9.69
C GLU A 33 17.45 -2.99 10.03
N THR A 34 16.60 -2.78 9.02
CA THR A 34 15.19 -2.44 9.23
C THR A 34 14.44 -3.57 9.96
N LEU A 35 14.62 -4.82 9.57
CA LEU A 35 14.02 -5.98 10.25
C LEU A 35 14.48 -6.07 11.71
N ARG A 36 15.77 -5.83 11.96
CA ARG A 36 16.30 -5.79 13.34
C ARG A 36 15.66 -4.67 14.16
N GLN A 37 15.42 -3.50 13.58
CA GLN A 37 14.74 -2.40 14.29
C GLN A 37 13.30 -2.78 14.65
N TYR A 38 12.56 -3.46 13.77
CA TYR A 38 11.25 -4.01 14.08
C TYR A 38 11.31 -5.05 15.21
N GLN A 39 12.27 -5.99 15.13
CA GLN A 39 12.47 -7.00 16.17
C GLN A 39 12.74 -6.36 17.53
N LEU A 40 13.68 -5.41 17.63
CA LEU A 40 14.03 -4.72 18.87
C LEU A 40 12.84 -3.97 19.50
N ARG A 41 11.90 -3.51 18.66
CA ARG A 41 10.66 -2.88 19.13
C ARG A 41 9.54 -3.88 19.43
N GLY A 42 9.79 -5.19 19.32
CA GLY A 42 8.85 -6.25 19.65
C GLY A 42 7.77 -6.49 18.60
N TYR A 43 8.00 -6.13 17.35
CA TYR A 43 7.11 -6.50 16.25
C TYR A 43 7.32 -7.96 15.87
N THR A 44 6.21 -8.69 15.72
CA THR A 44 6.19 -10.12 15.36
C THR A 44 5.41 -10.41 14.09
N TYR A 45 4.74 -9.38 13.54
CA TYR A 45 4.00 -9.47 12.28
C TYR A 45 4.08 -8.14 11.54
N LEU A 46 4.41 -8.21 10.25
CA LEU A 46 4.46 -7.08 9.33
C LEU A 46 3.65 -7.39 8.07
N ARG A 47 2.82 -6.41 7.63
CA ARG A 47 2.13 -6.44 6.34
C ARG A 47 2.67 -5.31 5.46
N ASP A 48 3.41 -5.67 4.43
CA ASP A 48 4.06 -4.75 3.50
C ASP A 48 3.15 -4.39 2.33
N GLY A 49 3.17 -3.16 1.89
CA GLY A 49 2.45 -2.69 0.69
C GLY A 49 3.16 -3.00 -0.63
N GLY A 50 4.36 -3.60 -0.59
CA GLY A 50 5.10 -4.01 -1.77
C GLY A 50 5.96 -2.94 -2.44
N ASP A 51 6.78 -3.39 -3.37
CA ASP A 51 7.63 -2.56 -4.23
C ASP A 51 8.03 -3.32 -5.51
N ARG A 52 8.39 -2.59 -6.58
CA ARG A 52 8.75 -3.20 -7.86
C ARG A 52 10.22 -3.67 -7.96
N TRP A 53 11.06 -3.42 -6.95
CA TRP A 53 12.50 -3.76 -6.96
C TRP A 53 12.79 -5.07 -6.23
N GLY A 54 11.81 -5.66 -5.54
CA GLY A 54 11.94 -6.93 -4.82
C GLY A 54 12.48 -6.79 -3.39
N VAL A 55 12.45 -5.58 -2.82
CA VAL A 55 12.87 -5.35 -1.42
C VAL A 55 11.95 -6.08 -0.46
N CYS A 56 10.63 -5.99 -0.66
CA CYS A 56 9.65 -6.71 0.16
C CYS A 56 9.78 -8.23 0.03
N ALA A 57 10.13 -8.75 -1.15
CA ALA A 57 10.35 -10.17 -1.37
C ALA A 57 11.61 -10.67 -0.62
N LEU A 58 12.69 -9.87 -0.63
CA LEU A 58 13.87 -10.16 0.19
C LEU A 58 13.52 -10.11 1.68
N ALA A 59 12.82 -9.08 2.12
CA ALA A 59 12.37 -8.94 3.50
C ALA A 59 11.54 -10.14 3.96
N ALA A 60 10.61 -10.63 3.14
CA ALA A 60 9.79 -11.80 3.44
C ALA A 60 10.63 -13.08 3.66
N ARG A 61 11.73 -13.24 2.89
CA ARG A 61 12.66 -14.37 3.09
C ARG A 61 13.49 -14.25 4.36
N LEU A 62 13.90 -13.04 4.72
CA LEU A 62 14.76 -12.77 5.88
C LEU A 62 14.00 -12.64 7.20
N ALA A 63 12.75 -12.21 7.17
CA ALA A 63 11.94 -11.91 8.36
C ALA A 63 11.87 -13.05 9.39
N PRO A 64 11.81 -14.36 9.01
CA PRO A 64 11.84 -15.45 9.98
C PRO A 64 13.10 -15.49 10.85
N GLU A 65 14.25 -15.03 10.36
CA GLU A 65 15.49 -14.95 11.15
C GLU A 65 15.36 -13.98 12.34
N TYR A 66 14.41 -13.03 12.25
CA TYR A 66 14.10 -12.03 13.28
C TYR A 66 12.84 -12.36 14.09
N GLY A 67 12.26 -13.56 13.91
CA GLY A 67 11.03 -13.97 14.57
C GLY A 67 9.79 -13.21 14.07
N ILE A 68 9.84 -12.68 12.87
CA ILE A 68 8.78 -11.86 12.26
C ILE A 68 8.05 -12.67 11.19
N ARG A 69 6.72 -12.78 11.31
CA ARG A 69 5.84 -13.22 10.22
C ARG A 69 5.65 -12.04 9.27
N TYR A 70 5.90 -12.26 7.98
CA TYR A 70 5.84 -11.21 6.96
C TYR A 70 4.83 -11.54 5.87
N ARG A 71 4.02 -10.58 5.46
CA ARG A 71 3.06 -10.69 4.35
C ARG A 71 3.28 -9.55 3.36
N MET A 72 3.27 -9.85 2.08
CA MET A 72 3.54 -8.89 1.02
C MET A 72 2.73 -9.19 -0.24
N PRO A 73 2.45 -8.18 -1.08
CA PRO A 73 1.76 -8.34 -2.38
C PRO A 73 2.75 -8.53 -3.53
N THR A 74 4.07 -8.62 -3.28
CA THR A 74 5.19 -8.45 -4.18
C THR A 74 5.33 -7.00 -4.66
N PHE A 75 4.40 -6.49 -5.44
CA PHE A 75 4.36 -5.10 -5.89
C PHE A 75 2.94 -4.53 -5.82
N PRO A 76 2.80 -3.20 -5.63
CA PRO A 76 1.53 -2.52 -5.83
C PRO A 76 1.16 -2.49 -7.32
N ILE A 77 -0.13 -2.59 -7.62
CA ILE A 77 -0.65 -2.46 -8.99
C ILE A 77 -1.38 -1.11 -9.10
N TYR A 78 -1.06 -0.34 -10.14
CA TYR A 78 -1.70 0.95 -10.40
C TYR A 78 -2.08 1.07 -11.88
N LYS A 79 -3.12 1.86 -12.19
CA LYS A 79 -3.49 2.17 -13.56
C LYS A 79 -2.56 3.26 -14.13
N ALA A 80 -2.06 3.09 -15.35
CA ALA A 80 -1.20 4.06 -16.02
C ALA A 80 -1.86 5.46 -16.05
N GLY A 81 -1.05 6.49 -15.80
CA GLY A 81 -1.53 7.87 -15.65
C GLY A 81 -2.19 8.19 -14.29
N HIS A 82 -2.29 7.23 -13.37
CA HIS A 82 -2.78 7.41 -12.01
C HIS A 82 -1.66 7.27 -10.97
N TYR A 83 -2.01 7.46 -9.69
CA TYR A 83 -1.06 7.33 -8.58
C TYR A 83 -0.54 5.90 -8.43
N GLY A 84 0.77 5.76 -8.14
CA GLY A 84 1.42 4.48 -7.83
C GLY A 84 2.69 4.18 -8.63
N SER A 85 2.99 4.98 -9.67
CA SER A 85 4.14 4.76 -10.56
C SER A 85 5.50 4.75 -9.86
N PHE A 86 5.62 5.44 -8.72
CA PHE A 86 6.87 5.55 -7.98
C PHE A 86 7.31 4.24 -7.30
N ILE A 87 6.38 3.28 -7.11
CA ILE A 87 6.66 2.05 -6.35
C ILE A 87 6.04 0.79 -6.99
N GLY A 88 5.02 0.94 -7.84
CA GLY A 88 4.22 -0.15 -8.38
C GLY A 88 4.53 -0.51 -9.84
N ARG A 89 3.80 -1.52 -10.34
CA ARG A 89 3.72 -1.92 -11.76
C ARG A 89 2.40 -1.44 -12.35
N GLY A 90 2.46 -0.84 -13.54
CA GLY A 90 1.31 -0.20 -14.19
C GLY A 90 0.58 -1.10 -15.16
N PHE A 91 -0.71 -0.84 -15.36
CA PHE A 91 -1.55 -1.45 -16.40
C PHE A 91 -2.41 -0.39 -17.08
N ASP A 92 -2.80 -0.63 -18.32
CA ASP A 92 -3.75 0.18 -19.09
C ASP A 92 -5.08 -0.56 -19.30
N THR A 93 -5.02 -1.85 -19.52
CA THR A 93 -6.18 -2.68 -19.87
C THR A 93 -6.51 -3.72 -18.79
N PRO A 94 -7.76 -4.21 -18.72
CA PRO A 94 -8.13 -5.29 -17.80
C PRO A 94 -7.29 -6.58 -17.99
N ASP A 95 -6.85 -6.87 -19.21
CA ASP A 95 -6.04 -8.05 -19.48
C ASP A 95 -4.62 -7.90 -18.94
N GLU A 96 -4.04 -6.71 -19.04
CA GLU A 96 -2.75 -6.40 -18.39
C GLU A 96 -2.86 -6.46 -16.86
N TYR A 97 -3.98 -5.99 -16.27
CA TYR A 97 -4.21 -6.15 -14.84
C TYR A 97 -4.25 -7.64 -14.44
N ARG A 98 -4.97 -8.50 -15.21
CA ARG A 98 -4.98 -9.95 -14.96
C ARG A 98 -3.59 -10.57 -15.07
N ALA A 99 -2.80 -10.11 -16.04
CA ALA A 99 -1.41 -10.56 -16.18
C ALA A 99 -0.56 -10.20 -14.96
N LEU A 100 -0.68 -8.97 -14.43
CA LEU A 100 0.02 -8.56 -13.21
C LEU A 100 -0.44 -9.35 -11.98
N VAL A 101 -1.73 -9.66 -11.85
CA VAL A 101 -2.23 -10.53 -10.76
C VAL A 101 -1.65 -11.94 -10.87
N ALA A 102 -1.55 -12.49 -12.09
CA ALA A 102 -0.92 -13.80 -12.31
C ALA A 102 0.59 -13.76 -12.01
N GLU A 103 1.27 -12.68 -12.37
CA GLU A 103 2.69 -12.47 -12.05
C GLU A 103 2.91 -12.37 -10.55
N ALA A 104 2.10 -11.58 -9.82
CA ALA A 104 2.15 -11.50 -8.37
C ALA A 104 1.96 -12.88 -7.71
N LYS A 105 1.05 -13.70 -8.25
CA LYS A 105 0.84 -15.09 -7.79
C LYS A 105 2.09 -15.94 -7.98
N ALA A 106 2.71 -15.86 -9.14
CA ALA A 106 3.93 -16.61 -9.46
C ALA A 106 5.13 -16.17 -8.58
N GLU A 107 5.19 -14.89 -8.24
CA GLU A 107 6.20 -14.32 -7.34
C GLU A 107 5.90 -14.56 -5.84
N GLY A 108 4.79 -15.23 -5.48
CA GLY A 108 4.45 -15.62 -4.11
C GLY A 108 3.74 -14.54 -3.30
N ALA A 109 2.97 -13.67 -3.94
CA ALA A 109 2.11 -12.69 -3.26
C ALA A 109 1.14 -13.36 -2.29
N HIS A 110 0.87 -12.71 -1.17
CA HIS A 110 -0.10 -13.17 -0.18
C HIS A 110 -1.47 -12.49 -0.35
N PHE A 111 -1.51 -11.36 -1.04
CA PHE A 111 -2.68 -10.54 -1.37
C PHE A 111 -2.31 -9.59 -2.51
N ILE A 112 -3.29 -8.89 -3.08
CA ILE A 112 -3.05 -7.85 -4.10
C ILE A 112 -3.10 -6.46 -3.45
N LYS A 113 -2.09 -5.62 -3.69
CA LYS A 113 -2.12 -4.20 -3.37
C LYS A 113 -2.57 -3.40 -4.59
N LEU A 114 -3.69 -2.70 -4.46
CA LEU A 114 -4.28 -1.87 -5.52
C LEU A 114 -4.23 -0.39 -5.14
N MET A 115 -3.78 0.45 -6.08
CA MET A 115 -3.73 1.90 -5.92
C MET A 115 -4.92 2.52 -6.66
N ILE A 116 -5.94 2.99 -5.93
CA ILE A 116 -7.21 3.44 -6.54
C ILE A 116 -7.46 4.94 -6.48
N SER A 117 -6.71 5.67 -5.66
CA SER A 117 -6.77 7.13 -5.57
C SER A 117 -5.38 7.74 -5.42
N GLY A 118 -5.30 9.08 -5.38
CA GLY A 118 -4.08 9.80 -5.04
C GLY A 118 -3.84 9.94 -3.55
N LEU A 119 -2.88 10.78 -3.20
CA LEU A 119 -2.56 11.19 -1.83
C LEU A 119 -3.40 12.39 -1.40
N MET A 120 -3.38 12.69 -0.11
CA MET A 120 -3.77 14.01 0.38
C MET A 120 -2.86 15.07 -0.23
N ASP A 121 -3.45 16.21 -0.61
CA ASP A 121 -2.68 17.40 -0.94
C ASP A 121 -2.22 18.05 0.37
N PHE A 122 -0.90 18.18 0.55
CA PHE A 122 -0.36 18.73 1.80
C PHE A 122 -0.48 20.25 1.90
N ASP A 123 -0.72 20.93 0.78
CA ASP A 123 -0.90 22.39 0.73
C ASP A 123 -2.38 22.79 0.83
N HIS A 124 -3.32 21.88 0.55
CA HIS A 124 -4.76 22.17 0.51
C HIS A 124 -5.57 21.11 1.26
N TYR A 125 -6.05 21.47 2.45
CA TYR A 125 -6.88 20.57 3.26
C TYR A 125 -8.13 20.09 2.52
N GLY A 126 -8.46 18.80 2.62
CA GLY A 126 -9.63 18.18 2.00
C GLY A 126 -9.44 17.81 0.52
N VAL A 127 -8.29 18.13 -0.08
CA VAL A 127 -7.99 17.83 -1.47
C VAL A 127 -7.20 16.53 -1.60
N ILE A 128 -7.59 15.71 -2.58
CA ILE A 128 -6.84 14.51 -2.99
C ILE A 128 -6.13 14.78 -4.31
N THR A 129 -4.84 14.49 -4.37
CA THR A 129 -4.03 14.66 -5.58
C THR A 129 -4.41 13.63 -6.65
N GLY A 130 -4.43 14.06 -7.91
CA GLY A 130 -4.77 13.19 -9.02
C GLY A 130 -6.26 12.76 -9.03
N ARG A 131 -6.64 12.05 -10.07
CA ARG A 131 -8.00 11.54 -10.22
C ARG A 131 -8.11 10.11 -9.71
N PRO A 132 -9.13 9.76 -8.91
CA PRO A 132 -9.38 8.37 -8.55
C PRO A 132 -9.77 7.55 -9.80
N LEU A 133 -9.66 6.24 -9.72
CA LEU A 133 -10.21 5.34 -10.71
C LEU A 133 -11.74 5.41 -10.72
N ALA A 134 -12.35 5.12 -11.86
CA ALA A 134 -13.80 5.06 -11.94
C ALA A 134 -14.34 3.88 -11.11
N GLU A 135 -15.52 4.05 -10.48
CA GLU A 135 -16.15 3.01 -9.66
C GLU A 135 -16.20 1.64 -10.36
N ARG A 136 -16.62 1.63 -11.63
CA ARG A 136 -16.69 0.41 -12.43
C ARG A 136 -15.34 -0.31 -12.54
N GLU A 137 -14.25 0.43 -12.68
CA GLU A 137 -12.91 -0.12 -12.78
C GLU A 137 -12.46 -0.69 -11.44
N ILE A 138 -12.67 0.06 -10.34
CA ILE A 138 -12.32 -0.40 -8.98
C ILE A 138 -13.00 -1.73 -8.68
N ARG A 139 -14.32 -1.80 -8.90
CA ARG A 139 -15.11 -3.02 -8.66
C ARG A 139 -14.65 -4.19 -9.52
N ALA A 140 -14.37 -3.94 -10.80
CA ALA A 140 -13.89 -4.99 -11.71
C ALA A 140 -12.52 -5.52 -11.28
N MET A 141 -11.59 -4.65 -10.87
CA MET A 141 -10.26 -5.07 -10.43
C MET A 141 -10.30 -5.86 -9.12
N ILE A 142 -11.13 -5.46 -8.16
CA ILE A 142 -11.32 -6.20 -6.91
C ILE A 142 -11.88 -7.60 -7.23
N ALA A 143 -12.91 -7.68 -8.05
CA ALA A 143 -13.50 -8.97 -8.47
C ALA A 143 -12.46 -9.89 -9.14
N MET A 144 -11.66 -9.36 -10.09
CA MET A 144 -10.60 -10.14 -10.74
C MET A 144 -9.55 -10.66 -9.77
N ALA A 145 -9.18 -9.88 -8.74
CA ALA A 145 -8.24 -10.33 -7.71
C ALA A 145 -8.87 -11.44 -6.84
N HIS A 146 -10.14 -11.29 -6.45
CA HIS A 146 -10.89 -12.30 -5.71
C HIS A 146 -11.03 -13.61 -6.53
N ASP A 147 -11.36 -13.51 -7.83
CA ASP A 147 -11.45 -14.68 -8.74
C ASP A 147 -10.11 -15.42 -8.84
N ALA A 148 -8.98 -14.70 -8.69
CA ALA A 148 -7.65 -15.31 -8.66
C ALA A 148 -7.27 -15.88 -7.27
N GLY A 149 -8.15 -15.75 -6.27
CA GLY A 149 -7.99 -16.26 -4.92
C GLY A 149 -7.26 -15.33 -3.95
N PHE A 150 -7.20 -14.02 -4.25
CA PHE A 150 -6.52 -13.03 -3.42
C PHE A 150 -7.49 -12.09 -2.71
N SER A 151 -7.18 -11.72 -1.49
CA SER A 151 -7.71 -10.52 -0.84
C SER A 151 -7.06 -9.26 -1.43
N VAL A 152 -7.74 -8.11 -1.28
CA VAL A 152 -7.30 -6.81 -1.82
C VAL A 152 -7.03 -5.81 -0.71
N MET A 153 -5.80 -5.30 -0.69
CA MET A 153 -5.34 -4.16 0.11
C MET A 153 -5.39 -2.90 -0.75
N ALA A 154 -6.32 -2.00 -0.51
CA ALA A 154 -6.53 -0.81 -1.35
C ALA A 154 -5.98 0.47 -0.73
N HIS A 155 -5.03 1.12 -1.42
CA HIS A 155 -4.74 2.53 -1.17
C HIS A 155 -5.94 3.36 -1.66
N ALA A 156 -6.67 3.98 -0.74
CA ALA A 156 -7.90 4.69 -1.03
C ALA A 156 -8.10 5.90 -0.12
N ASN A 157 -8.21 7.07 -0.71
CA ASN A 157 -8.50 8.33 -0.05
C ASN A 157 -9.70 9.03 -0.72
N GLY A 158 -10.50 9.74 0.06
CA GLY A 158 -11.69 10.43 -0.37
C GLY A 158 -12.91 9.51 -0.55
N ASP A 159 -14.08 10.09 -0.36
CA ASP A 159 -15.37 9.36 -0.34
C ASP A 159 -15.60 8.48 -1.58
N SER A 160 -15.40 9.05 -2.77
CA SER A 160 -15.74 8.35 -4.01
C SER A 160 -14.93 7.06 -4.21
N ALA A 161 -13.62 7.09 -3.90
CA ALA A 161 -12.75 5.93 -4.02
C ALA A 161 -13.06 4.87 -2.95
N VAL A 162 -13.25 5.30 -1.70
CA VAL A 162 -13.54 4.38 -0.59
C VAL A 162 -14.91 3.73 -0.77
N ARG A 163 -15.95 4.47 -1.12
CA ARG A 163 -17.28 3.92 -1.39
C ARG A 163 -17.27 2.91 -2.54
N ALA A 164 -16.58 3.25 -3.64
CA ALA A 164 -16.42 2.33 -4.77
C ALA A 164 -15.71 1.03 -4.38
N ALA A 165 -14.69 1.12 -3.54
CA ALA A 165 -13.98 -0.05 -3.02
C ALA A 165 -14.85 -0.90 -2.11
N LEU A 166 -15.61 -0.29 -1.19
CA LEU A 166 -16.56 -0.99 -0.32
C LEU A 166 -17.64 -1.71 -1.14
N LEU A 167 -18.24 -1.05 -2.15
CA LEU A 167 -19.19 -1.65 -3.07
C LEU A 167 -18.59 -2.79 -3.90
N GLY A 168 -17.28 -2.78 -4.12
CA GLY A 168 -16.54 -3.85 -4.77
C GLY A 168 -16.17 -5.01 -3.85
N GLY A 169 -16.44 -4.91 -2.55
CA GLY A 169 -16.11 -5.93 -1.56
C GLY A 169 -14.62 -5.97 -1.18
N VAL A 170 -13.96 -4.82 -1.14
CA VAL A 170 -12.54 -4.73 -0.73
C VAL A 170 -12.30 -5.32 0.66
N ASP A 171 -11.14 -5.93 0.87
CA ASP A 171 -10.81 -6.56 2.16
C ASP A 171 -10.16 -5.58 3.15
N SER A 172 -9.38 -4.61 2.67
CA SER A 172 -8.88 -3.54 3.52
C SER A 172 -8.73 -2.21 2.80
N ILE A 173 -9.07 -1.13 3.52
CA ILE A 173 -8.87 0.26 3.13
C ILE A 173 -7.65 0.78 3.88
N GLU A 174 -6.67 1.26 3.12
CA GLU A 174 -5.47 1.88 3.65
C GLU A 174 -5.60 3.41 3.56
N HIS A 175 -5.20 4.10 4.60
CA HIS A 175 -5.31 5.54 4.81
C HIS A 175 -6.75 5.98 5.06
N GLY A 176 -7.60 6.07 4.04
CA GLY A 176 -9.00 6.51 4.20
C GLY A 176 -9.09 7.96 4.66
N ALA A 177 -8.28 8.86 4.07
CA ALA A 177 -8.32 10.27 4.41
C ALA A 177 -9.56 10.96 3.82
N TYR A 178 -10.08 11.97 4.53
CA TYR A 178 -11.19 12.83 4.12
C TYR A 178 -12.48 12.08 3.81
N LEU A 179 -12.92 11.22 4.74
CA LEU A 179 -14.19 10.51 4.64
C LEU A 179 -15.32 11.30 5.31
N SER A 180 -16.47 11.34 4.65
CA SER A 180 -17.71 11.84 5.25
C SER A 180 -18.27 10.86 6.28
N ASP A 181 -19.16 11.35 7.16
CA ASP A 181 -19.87 10.51 8.14
C ASP A 181 -20.63 9.37 7.46
N GLU A 182 -21.19 9.63 6.25
CA GLU A 182 -21.89 8.61 5.46
C GLU A 182 -20.96 7.49 5.04
N THR A 183 -19.76 7.83 4.53
CA THR A 183 -18.76 6.83 4.11
C THR A 183 -18.19 6.08 5.31
N LEU A 184 -17.99 6.76 6.44
CA LEU A 184 -17.59 6.12 7.71
C LEU A 184 -18.63 5.12 8.20
N ALA A 185 -19.92 5.46 8.13
CA ALA A 185 -21.00 4.53 8.47
C ALA A 185 -21.00 3.30 7.55
N GLN A 186 -20.86 3.49 6.23
CA GLN A 186 -20.76 2.37 5.28
C GLN A 186 -19.54 1.48 5.55
N LEU A 187 -18.40 2.08 5.89
CA LEU A 187 -17.18 1.34 6.26
C LEU A 187 -17.41 0.51 7.53
N ALA A 188 -18.06 1.10 8.55
CA ALA A 188 -18.34 0.41 9.80
C ALA A 188 -19.34 -0.76 9.65
N GLU A 189 -20.25 -0.70 8.68
CA GLU A 189 -21.19 -1.77 8.34
C GLU A 189 -20.60 -2.84 7.42
N SER A 190 -19.43 -2.57 6.80
CA SER A 190 -18.76 -3.47 5.86
C SER A 190 -17.93 -4.52 6.60
N SER A 191 -17.46 -5.54 5.85
CA SER A 191 -16.44 -6.48 6.33
C SER A 191 -15.00 -6.00 6.13
N ALA A 192 -14.81 -4.82 5.53
CA ALA A 192 -13.48 -4.30 5.23
C ALA A 192 -12.76 -3.84 6.51
N VAL A 193 -11.48 -4.11 6.58
CA VAL A 193 -10.61 -3.62 7.66
C VAL A 193 -10.09 -2.24 7.29
N TRP A 194 -10.25 -1.25 8.17
CA TRP A 194 -9.63 0.06 8.00
C TRP A 194 -8.28 0.16 8.70
N VAL A 195 -7.24 0.52 7.96
CA VAL A 195 -5.88 0.75 8.46
C VAL A 195 -5.52 2.22 8.22
N PRO A 196 -5.75 3.13 9.18
CA PRO A 196 -5.71 4.58 8.95
C PRO A 196 -4.29 5.16 8.79
N THR A 197 -3.24 4.39 9.08
CA THR A 197 -1.82 4.77 8.89
C THR A 197 -1.45 6.15 9.45
N LEU A 198 -1.90 6.48 10.66
CA LEU A 198 -1.72 7.81 11.30
C LEU A 198 -0.26 8.27 11.36
N VAL A 199 0.67 7.31 11.52
CA VAL A 199 2.11 7.58 11.62
C VAL A 199 2.68 8.19 10.34
N THR A 200 2.10 7.90 9.18
CA THR A 200 2.56 8.44 7.89
C THR A 200 2.57 9.97 7.86
N ILE A 201 1.60 10.60 8.53
CA ILE A 201 1.51 12.06 8.63
C ILE A 201 2.31 12.56 9.84
N SER A 202 2.18 11.91 11.01
CA SER A 202 2.87 12.37 12.22
C SER A 202 4.39 12.32 12.10
N ASN A 203 4.95 11.43 11.30
CA ASN A 203 6.39 11.39 11.02
C ASN A 203 6.93 12.62 10.28
N LEU A 204 6.06 13.39 9.63
CA LEU A 204 6.45 14.57 8.87
C LEU A 204 6.53 15.82 9.75
N ILE A 205 5.93 15.79 10.94
CA ILE A 205 5.95 16.91 11.90
C ILE A 205 7.37 17.01 12.49
N GLY A 206 7.99 18.19 12.40
CA GLY A 206 9.33 18.44 12.95
C GLY A 206 10.48 17.70 12.27
N CYS A 207 10.23 17.02 11.12
CA CYS A 207 11.29 16.29 10.41
C CYS A 207 12.17 17.18 9.50
N GLY A 208 11.88 18.48 9.41
CA GLY A 208 12.59 19.45 8.57
C GLY A 208 12.29 19.36 7.08
N ARG A 209 11.32 18.54 6.67
CA ARG A 209 10.89 18.39 5.26
C ARG A 209 9.78 19.36 4.88
N PHE A 210 8.96 19.74 5.85
CA PHE A 210 7.86 20.70 5.73
C PHE A 210 8.03 21.78 6.78
N PRO A 211 7.47 23.00 6.59
CA PRO A 211 7.37 24.00 7.63
C PRO A 211 6.68 23.43 8.88
N ASP A 212 7.05 23.95 10.04
CA ASP A 212 6.49 23.49 11.33
C ASP A 212 5.18 24.23 11.70
N ASP A 213 4.65 25.09 10.82
CA ASP A 213 3.46 25.94 11.01
C ASP A 213 2.23 25.43 10.25
#